data_a0ed2f59b2ae88e828a4dc294fab3114
#
_entry.id   a0ed2f59b2ae88e828a4dc294fab3114
#
_cell.length_a   1.000
_cell.length_b   1.000
_cell.length_c   1.000
_cell.angle_alpha   90.00
_cell.angle_beta   90.00
_cell.angle_gamma   90.00
#
_symmetry.space_group_name_H-M   'P 1'
#
loop_
_entity.id
_entity.type
_entity.pdbx_description
1 polymer ?
#
loop_
_entity_poly.entity_id
_entity_poly.type
_entity_poly.pdbx_seq_one_letter_code
_entity_poly.pdbx_strand_id
1 'polypeptide(L)'
;MFYERIKILEASGALFAEKGFDATTMQDIMARSGLSKGAIYHHFKSKEEIMQVLGDKMFFANNPFDEIRKRTELDGLQKIRELLKLNQSDTKRNDFNMAAIPILKDPRILATAVEANRRVLTPLWLELLEEGKADGSIKTNYVKEISELLPLINFWFMPSIFPATAEEIHNKFIFVIEALSRMGLPLMKGDDMKVMAEKFIKDISLK
;
A
#
# COMPACT_ATOMS: atom_id res chain seq x y z
N MET A 1 26.83 -8.31 -11.07
CA MET A 1 25.73 -7.38 -11.43
C MET A 1 24.39 -7.76 -10.78
N PHE A 2 23.72 -8.87 -11.12
CA PHE A 2 22.43 -9.25 -10.50
C PHE A 2 22.53 -9.54 -8.98
N TYR A 3 23.56 -10.27 -8.56
CA TYR A 3 23.82 -10.64 -7.17
C TYR A 3 24.10 -9.42 -6.25
N GLU A 4 24.85 -8.43 -6.75
CA GLU A 4 25.12 -7.20 -5.99
C GLU A 4 23.86 -6.39 -5.74
N ARG A 5 22.97 -6.29 -6.75
CA ARG A 5 21.68 -5.62 -6.61
C ARG A 5 20.80 -6.26 -5.53
N ILE A 6 20.78 -7.60 -5.44
CA ILE A 6 20.06 -8.32 -4.39
C ILE A 6 20.64 -7.98 -3.00
N LYS A 7 21.97 -8.03 -2.85
CA LYS A 7 22.65 -7.70 -1.59
C LYS A 7 22.32 -6.27 -1.13
N ILE A 8 22.28 -5.30 -2.04
CA ILE A 8 21.93 -3.91 -1.71
C ILE A 8 20.50 -3.85 -1.20
N LEU A 9 19.55 -4.49 -1.88
CA LEU A 9 18.15 -4.49 -1.49
C LEU A 9 17.92 -5.17 -0.12
N GLU A 10 18.56 -6.32 0.13
CA GLU A 10 18.47 -7.03 1.41
C GLU A 10 19.07 -6.22 2.56
N ALA A 11 20.28 -5.67 2.38
CA ALA A 11 20.92 -4.82 3.37
C ALA A 11 20.10 -3.58 3.69
N SER A 12 19.54 -2.93 2.65
CA SER A 12 18.72 -1.72 2.81
C SER A 12 17.40 -2.03 3.49
N GLY A 13 16.70 -3.08 3.08
CA GLY A 13 15.44 -3.49 3.69
C GLY A 13 15.60 -3.79 5.19
N ALA A 14 16.67 -4.50 5.57
CA ALA A 14 16.99 -4.76 6.96
C ALA A 14 17.28 -3.47 7.75
N LEU A 15 18.08 -2.54 7.19
CA LEU A 15 18.38 -1.26 7.83
C LEU A 15 17.15 -0.36 7.99
N PHE A 16 16.28 -0.32 6.98
CA PHE A 16 15.04 0.45 7.04
C PHE A 16 14.08 -0.10 8.12
N ALA A 17 14.04 -1.42 8.29
CA ALA A 17 13.25 -2.05 9.34
C ALA A 17 13.84 -1.83 10.75
N GLU A 18 15.18 -1.88 10.90
CA GLU A 18 15.86 -1.80 12.21
C GLU A 18 15.91 -0.40 12.77
N LYS A 19 16.25 0.61 11.96
CA LYS A 19 16.48 1.98 12.44
C LYS A 19 15.67 3.06 11.71
N GLY A 20 14.81 2.65 10.78
CA GLY A 20 14.00 3.54 9.98
C GLY A 20 14.71 4.10 8.75
N PHE A 21 13.91 4.61 7.81
CA PHE A 21 14.42 5.15 6.54
C PHE A 21 15.27 6.40 6.75
N ASP A 22 14.79 7.36 7.55
CA ASP A 22 15.46 8.66 7.74
C ASP A 22 16.83 8.50 8.38
N ALA A 23 16.97 7.62 9.39
CA ALA A 23 18.22 7.35 10.08
C ALA A 23 19.20 6.46 9.26
N THR A 24 18.75 5.85 8.16
CA THR A 24 19.60 5.03 7.31
C THR A 24 20.32 5.89 6.28
N THR A 25 21.64 5.74 6.18
CA THR A 25 22.48 6.43 5.20
C THR A 25 22.98 5.46 4.11
N MET A 26 23.41 6.01 2.97
CA MET A 26 24.07 5.21 1.93
C MET A 26 25.37 4.57 2.47
N GLN A 27 26.05 5.18 3.45
CA GLN A 27 27.24 4.62 4.11
C GLN A 27 26.89 3.38 4.93
N ASP A 28 25.75 3.39 5.65
CA ASP A 28 25.27 2.20 6.38
C ASP A 28 24.98 1.04 5.43
N ILE A 29 24.35 1.36 4.28
CA ILE A 29 24.05 0.36 3.26
C ILE A 29 25.35 -0.23 2.67
N MET A 30 26.36 0.61 2.41
CA MET A 30 27.69 0.14 1.99
C MET A 30 28.31 -0.80 3.02
N ALA A 31 28.33 -0.37 4.29
CA ALA A 31 28.91 -1.18 5.37
C ALA A 31 28.21 -2.52 5.53
N ARG A 32 26.87 -2.54 5.47
CA ARG A 32 26.05 -3.75 5.65
C ARG A 32 26.13 -4.71 4.45
N SER A 33 26.12 -4.18 3.24
CA SER A 33 26.19 -4.99 2.02
C SER A 33 27.57 -5.52 1.70
N GLY A 34 28.61 -4.91 2.29
CA GLY A 34 30.02 -5.21 1.99
C GLY A 34 30.45 -4.80 0.58
N LEU A 35 29.71 -3.87 -0.06
CA LEU A 35 29.98 -3.41 -1.41
C LEU A 35 30.65 -2.04 -1.41
N SER A 36 31.52 -1.80 -2.41
CA SER A 36 32.16 -0.52 -2.60
C SER A 36 31.17 0.59 -2.97
N LYS A 37 31.54 1.84 -2.72
CA LYS A 37 30.77 3.02 -3.12
C LYS A 37 30.42 2.98 -4.61
N GLY A 38 31.41 2.67 -5.47
CA GLY A 38 31.20 2.57 -6.92
C GLY A 38 30.18 1.50 -7.31
N ALA A 39 30.25 0.32 -6.68
CA ALA A 39 29.32 -0.77 -6.94
C ALA A 39 27.87 -0.39 -6.56
N ILE A 40 27.67 0.28 -5.41
CA ILE A 40 26.33 0.70 -4.99
C ILE A 40 25.77 1.78 -5.93
N TYR A 41 26.54 2.83 -6.20
CA TYR A 41 26.06 3.93 -7.06
C TYR A 41 25.94 3.55 -8.54
N HIS A 42 26.52 2.43 -8.97
CA HIS A 42 26.25 1.83 -10.26
C HIS A 42 24.81 1.27 -10.36
N HIS A 43 24.27 0.74 -9.25
CA HIS A 43 22.95 0.14 -9.20
C HIS A 43 21.84 1.10 -8.77
N PHE A 44 22.13 2.00 -7.81
CA PHE A 44 21.16 2.90 -7.19
C PHE A 44 21.77 4.26 -6.91
N LYS A 45 21.11 5.31 -7.33
CA LYS A 45 21.57 6.70 -7.16
C LYS A 45 21.33 7.22 -5.75
N SER A 46 20.30 6.70 -5.06
CA SER A 46 19.90 7.16 -3.73
C SER A 46 19.18 6.05 -2.94
N LYS A 47 18.99 6.27 -1.62
CA LYS A 47 18.22 5.36 -0.77
C LYS A 47 16.73 5.37 -1.12
N GLU A 48 16.22 6.47 -1.68
CA GLU A 48 14.85 6.60 -2.16
C GLU A 48 14.59 5.66 -3.35
N GLU A 49 15.54 5.57 -4.31
CA GLU A 49 15.46 4.64 -5.43
C GLU A 49 15.47 3.18 -4.95
N ILE A 50 16.29 2.87 -3.94
CA ILE A 50 16.32 1.53 -3.31
C ILE A 50 14.96 1.22 -2.67
N MET A 51 14.39 2.17 -1.92
CA MET A 51 13.09 1.98 -1.27
C MET A 51 11.98 1.76 -2.29
N GLN A 52 11.98 2.52 -3.39
CA GLN A 52 11.01 2.34 -4.47
C GLN A 52 11.09 0.92 -5.05
N VAL A 53 12.29 0.44 -5.36
CA VAL A 53 12.48 -0.92 -5.90
C VAL A 53 12.09 -2.00 -4.89
N LEU A 54 12.34 -1.78 -3.60
CA LEU A 54 11.88 -2.67 -2.53
C LEU A 54 10.34 -2.71 -2.47
N GLY A 55 9.68 -1.55 -2.58
CA GLY A 55 8.22 -1.45 -2.63
C GLY A 55 7.63 -2.20 -3.81
N ASP A 56 8.16 -1.98 -5.01
CA ASP A 56 7.75 -2.69 -6.21
C ASP A 56 7.93 -4.21 -6.04
N LYS A 57 9.09 -4.65 -5.56
CA LYS A 57 9.37 -6.07 -5.32
C LYS A 57 8.39 -6.69 -4.32
N MET A 58 8.09 -6.00 -3.23
CA MET A 58 7.14 -6.48 -2.24
C MET A 58 5.71 -6.54 -2.79
N PHE A 59 5.32 -5.55 -3.58
CA PHE A 59 4.01 -5.54 -4.22
C PHE A 59 3.86 -6.71 -5.19
N PHE A 60 4.85 -6.95 -6.06
CA PHE A 60 4.77 -8.02 -7.08
C PHE A 60 5.03 -9.42 -6.51
N ALA A 61 5.83 -9.57 -5.44
CA ALA A 61 6.14 -10.87 -4.87
C ALA A 61 4.94 -11.54 -4.18
N ASN A 62 4.06 -10.73 -3.58
CA ASN A 62 2.85 -11.18 -2.86
C ASN A 62 1.67 -10.31 -3.26
N ASN A 63 1.36 -10.24 -4.56
CA ASN A 63 0.24 -9.45 -5.03
C ASN A 63 -1.09 -10.13 -4.63
N PRO A 64 -1.83 -9.60 -3.65
CA PRO A 64 -3.06 -10.22 -3.18
C PRO A 64 -4.15 -10.26 -4.26
N PHE A 65 -4.08 -9.40 -5.27
CA PHE A 65 -5.00 -9.45 -6.40
C PHE A 65 -4.85 -10.75 -7.20
N ASP A 66 -3.61 -11.25 -7.39
CA ASP A 66 -3.39 -12.49 -8.15
C ASP A 66 -3.92 -13.72 -7.40
N GLU A 67 -3.92 -13.71 -6.07
CA GLU A 67 -4.54 -14.72 -5.24
C GLU A 67 -6.07 -14.65 -5.33
N ILE A 68 -6.62 -13.46 -5.18
CA ILE A 68 -8.07 -13.22 -5.18
C ILE A 68 -8.70 -13.53 -6.54
N ARG A 69 -8.04 -13.22 -7.65
CA ARG A 69 -8.54 -13.55 -9.00
C ARG A 69 -8.81 -15.03 -9.19
N LYS A 70 -8.04 -15.91 -8.54
CA LYS A 70 -8.18 -17.37 -8.63
C LYS A 70 -9.35 -17.92 -7.82
N ARG A 71 -9.97 -17.10 -6.96
CA ARG A 71 -11.08 -17.48 -6.09
C ARG A 71 -12.40 -17.40 -6.86
N THR A 72 -12.64 -18.38 -7.73
CA THR A 72 -13.84 -18.43 -8.61
C THR A 72 -15.15 -18.69 -7.87
N GLU A 73 -15.09 -19.13 -6.61
CA GLU A 73 -16.24 -19.34 -5.72
C GLU A 73 -16.77 -18.04 -5.10
N LEU A 74 -16.03 -16.92 -5.24
CA LEU A 74 -16.41 -15.61 -4.70
C LEU A 74 -16.99 -14.71 -5.79
N ASP A 75 -18.06 -13.98 -5.47
CA ASP A 75 -18.53 -12.85 -6.29
C ASP A 75 -17.56 -11.66 -6.20
N GLY A 76 -17.71 -10.68 -7.10
CA GLY A 76 -16.80 -9.55 -7.16
C GLY A 76 -16.73 -8.72 -5.86
N LEU A 77 -17.86 -8.53 -5.17
CA LEU A 77 -17.88 -7.84 -3.87
C LEU A 77 -17.18 -8.65 -2.78
N GLN A 78 -17.37 -9.97 -2.76
CA GLN A 78 -16.69 -10.85 -1.81
C GLN A 78 -15.18 -10.85 -2.06
N LYS A 79 -14.73 -10.85 -3.31
CA LYS A 79 -13.33 -10.73 -3.70
C LYS A 79 -12.71 -9.44 -3.15
N ILE A 80 -13.39 -8.31 -3.33
CA ILE A 80 -12.92 -7.02 -2.80
C ILE A 80 -12.83 -7.05 -1.27
N ARG A 81 -13.81 -7.61 -0.59
CA ARG A 81 -13.80 -7.73 0.88
C ARG A 81 -12.66 -8.61 1.37
N GLU A 82 -12.41 -9.72 0.70
CA GLU A 82 -11.34 -10.64 1.04
C GLU A 82 -9.96 -10.01 0.78
N LEU A 83 -9.81 -9.28 -0.33
CA LEU A 83 -8.61 -8.50 -0.64
C LEU A 83 -8.28 -7.49 0.48
N LEU A 84 -9.28 -6.78 1.00
CA LEU A 84 -9.09 -5.82 2.10
C LEU A 84 -8.65 -6.54 3.39
N LYS A 85 -9.18 -7.72 3.69
CA LYS A 85 -8.75 -8.53 4.85
C LYS A 85 -7.31 -9.04 4.69
N LEU A 86 -6.95 -9.55 3.50
CA LEU A 86 -5.59 -9.99 3.22
C LEU A 86 -4.57 -8.86 3.37
N ASN A 87 -4.90 -7.67 2.86
CA ASN A 87 -4.03 -6.50 3.03
C ASN A 87 -3.82 -6.13 4.51
N GLN A 88 -4.83 -6.29 5.37
CA GLN A 88 -4.71 -6.01 6.80
C GLN A 88 -3.93 -7.09 7.57
N SER A 89 -3.93 -8.33 7.11
CA SER A 89 -3.25 -9.44 7.77
C SER A 89 -1.76 -9.55 7.42
N ASP A 90 -1.31 -8.91 6.34
CA ASP A 90 0.09 -8.92 5.91
C ASP A 90 0.94 -7.95 6.74
N THR A 91 1.41 -8.44 7.89
CA THR A 91 2.24 -7.65 8.83
C THR A 91 3.53 -7.15 8.18
N LYS A 92 4.19 -7.96 7.33
CA LYS A 92 5.43 -7.55 6.67
C LYS A 92 5.21 -6.39 5.70
N ARG A 93 4.11 -6.44 4.95
CA ARG A 93 3.72 -5.35 4.05
C ARG A 93 3.35 -4.10 4.85
N ASN A 94 2.62 -4.25 5.94
CA ASN A 94 2.24 -3.13 6.81
C ASN A 94 3.49 -2.47 7.42
N ASP A 95 4.44 -3.24 7.94
CA ASP A 95 5.70 -2.71 8.47
C ASP A 95 6.52 -1.96 7.40
N PHE A 96 6.58 -2.51 6.19
CA PHE A 96 7.24 -1.83 5.07
C PHE A 96 6.51 -0.54 4.68
N ASN A 97 5.19 -0.55 4.56
CA ASN A 97 4.39 0.63 4.25
C ASN A 97 4.58 1.72 5.31
N MET A 98 4.60 1.33 6.59
CA MET A 98 4.85 2.27 7.69
C MET A 98 6.26 2.88 7.62
N ALA A 99 7.28 2.09 7.29
CA ALA A 99 8.64 2.59 7.08
C ALA A 99 8.76 3.54 5.87
N ALA A 100 7.87 3.40 4.89
CA ALA A 100 7.83 4.26 3.70
C ALA A 100 7.10 5.61 3.93
N ILE A 101 6.26 5.74 4.97
CA ILE A 101 5.47 6.96 5.24
C ILE A 101 6.34 8.23 5.32
N PRO A 102 7.48 8.27 6.04
CA PRO A 102 8.31 9.49 6.11
C PRO A 102 8.82 9.97 4.74
N ILE A 103 9.08 9.03 3.82
CA ILE A 103 9.61 9.32 2.50
C ILE A 103 8.58 10.02 1.61
N LEU A 104 7.30 9.72 1.81
CA LEU A 104 6.20 10.31 1.04
C LEU A 104 5.99 11.80 1.35
N LYS A 105 6.72 12.37 2.33
CA LYS A 105 6.82 13.82 2.55
C LYS A 105 7.58 14.52 1.42
N ASP A 106 8.48 13.82 0.69
CA ASP A 106 9.11 14.39 -0.51
C ASP A 106 8.09 14.40 -1.66
N PRO A 107 7.74 15.60 -2.20
CA PRO A 107 6.73 15.71 -3.25
C PRO A 107 7.07 14.91 -4.51
N ARG A 108 8.34 14.68 -4.82
CA ARG A 108 8.78 13.92 -5.99
C ARG A 108 8.48 12.44 -5.81
N ILE A 109 8.71 11.93 -4.60
CA ILE A 109 8.43 10.52 -4.26
C ILE A 109 6.92 10.30 -4.19
N LEU A 110 6.17 11.25 -3.61
CA LEU A 110 4.72 11.20 -3.60
C LEU A 110 4.15 11.16 -5.02
N ALA A 111 4.64 12.04 -5.91
CA ALA A 111 4.22 12.03 -7.32
C ALA A 111 4.50 10.68 -8.01
N THR A 112 5.67 10.09 -7.75
CA THR A 112 6.02 8.76 -8.27
C THR A 112 5.10 7.66 -7.72
N ALA A 113 4.76 7.72 -6.43
CA ALA A 113 3.84 6.76 -5.80
C ALA A 113 2.41 6.89 -6.35
N VAL A 114 1.92 8.11 -6.57
CA VAL A 114 0.63 8.36 -7.22
C VAL A 114 0.61 7.79 -8.64
N GLU A 115 1.66 8.03 -9.42
CA GLU A 115 1.78 7.49 -10.79
C GLU A 115 1.84 5.96 -10.80
N ALA A 116 2.57 5.35 -9.86
CA ALA A 116 2.61 3.89 -9.70
C ALA A 116 1.21 3.33 -9.37
N ASN A 117 0.48 3.96 -8.47
CA ASN A 117 -0.90 3.58 -8.14
C ASN A 117 -1.81 3.68 -9.36
N ARG A 118 -1.72 4.77 -10.12
CA ARG A 118 -2.51 4.97 -11.34
C ARG A 118 -2.22 3.88 -12.38
N ARG A 119 -0.96 3.53 -12.57
CA ARG A 119 -0.54 2.57 -13.60
C ARG A 119 -0.77 1.12 -13.20
N VAL A 120 -0.63 0.78 -11.92
CA VAL A 120 -0.63 -0.61 -11.45
C VAL A 120 -1.90 -0.95 -10.67
N LEU A 121 -2.24 -0.18 -9.64
CA LEU A 121 -3.36 -0.53 -8.76
C LEU A 121 -4.73 -0.21 -9.39
N THR A 122 -4.86 0.92 -10.07
CA THR A 122 -6.14 1.30 -10.68
C THR A 122 -6.69 0.25 -11.62
N PRO A 123 -5.91 -0.35 -12.57
CA PRO A 123 -6.42 -1.43 -13.42
C PRO A 123 -6.85 -2.67 -12.65
N LEU A 124 -6.14 -3.02 -11.55
CA LEU A 124 -6.47 -4.17 -10.73
C LEU A 124 -7.80 -3.98 -9.97
N TRP A 125 -8.03 -2.78 -9.42
CA TRP A 125 -9.31 -2.42 -8.82
C TRP A 125 -10.44 -2.39 -9.83
N LEU A 126 -10.18 -1.83 -11.03
CA LEU A 126 -11.16 -1.75 -12.10
C LEU A 126 -11.69 -3.14 -12.47
N GLU A 127 -10.79 -4.11 -12.65
CA GLU A 127 -11.15 -5.48 -12.98
C GLU A 127 -12.10 -6.11 -11.95
N LEU A 128 -11.79 -6.01 -10.64
CA LEU A 128 -12.65 -6.56 -9.58
C LEU A 128 -14.00 -5.84 -9.49
N LEU A 129 -14.02 -4.52 -9.71
CA LEU A 129 -15.26 -3.73 -9.70
C LEU A 129 -16.14 -4.05 -10.91
N GLU A 130 -15.56 -4.25 -12.10
CA GLU A 130 -16.27 -4.69 -13.31
C GLU A 130 -16.84 -6.09 -13.15
N GLU A 131 -16.09 -7.02 -12.56
CA GLU A 131 -16.57 -8.36 -12.22
C GLU A 131 -17.79 -8.29 -11.30
N GLY A 132 -17.72 -7.52 -10.20
CA GLY A 132 -18.84 -7.35 -9.27
C GLY A 132 -20.05 -6.65 -9.88
N LYS A 133 -19.84 -5.76 -10.85
CA LYS A 133 -20.94 -5.16 -11.61
C LYS A 133 -21.59 -6.18 -12.56
N ALA A 134 -20.78 -7.01 -13.19
CA ALA A 134 -21.27 -8.03 -14.13
C ALA A 134 -22.06 -9.14 -13.44
N ASP A 135 -21.62 -9.58 -12.23
CA ASP A 135 -22.31 -10.61 -11.44
C ASP A 135 -23.46 -10.04 -10.57
N GLY A 136 -23.62 -8.70 -10.53
CA GLY A 136 -24.68 -7.99 -9.81
C GLY A 136 -24.45 -7.82 -8.31
N SER A 137 -23.28 -8.20 -7.78
CA SER A 137 -22.91 -8.03 -6.38
C SER A 137 -22.59 -6.57 -6.04
N ILE A 138 -22.18 -5.76 -7.05
CA ILE A 138 -21.90 -4.33 -6.95
C ILE A 138 -22.88 -3.55 -7.83
N LYS A 139 -23.53 -2.53 -7.25
CA LYS A 139 -24.59 -1.76 -7.92
C LYS A 139 -24.18 -0.31 -8.21
N THR A 140 -22.91 -0.07 -8.46
CA THR A 140 -22.40 1.27 -8.75
C THR A 140 -22.50 1.63 -10.23
N ASN A 141 -22.71 2.93 -10.51
CA ASN A 141 -22.53 3.51 -11.85
C ASN A 141 -21.12 4.11 -12.05
N TYR A 142 -20.28 4.10 -11.00
CA TYR A 142 -19.01 4.82 -10.91
C TYR A 142 -17.81 3.84 -10.81
N VAL A 143 -17.83 2.76 -11.59
CA VAL A 143 -16.78 1.71 -11.53
C VAL A 143 -15.39 2.28 -11.77
N LYS A 144 -15.25 3.13 -12.81
CA LYS A 144 -13.98 3.76 -13.17
C LYS A 144 -13.53 4.75 -12.10
N GLU A 145 -14.40 5.65 -11.68
CA GLU A 145 -14.09 6.68 -10.69
C GLU A 145 -13.68 6.06 -9.34
N ILE A 146 -14.38 5.02 -8.92
CA ILE A 146 -14.04 4.28 -7.69
C ILE A 146 -12.69 3.57 -7.84
N SER A 147 -12.40 2.96 -9.00
CA SER A 147 -11.11 2.29 -9.23
C SER A 147 -9.92 3.24 -9.17
N GLU A 148 -10.10 4.48 -9.58
CA GLU A 148 -9.10 5.55 -9.50
C GLU A 148 -8.99 6.13 -8.07
N LEU A 149 -10.11 6.21 -7.35
CA LEU A 149 -10.19 6.77 -6.00
C LEU A 149 -9.57 5.84 -4.94
N LEU A 150 -9.84 4.52 -5.01
CA LEU A 150 -9.42 3.55 -3.99
C LEU A 150 -7.91 3.59 -3.70
N PRO A 151 -7.00 3.61 -4.69
CA PRO A 151 -5.56 3.74 -4.44
C PRO A 151 -5.17 5.10 -3.82
N LEU A 152 -5.91 6.17 -4.12
CA LEU A 152 -5.64 7.52 -3.63
C LEU A 152 -6.08 7.73 -2.17
N ILE A 153 -7.12 7.03 -1.73
CA ILE A 153 -7.63 7.09 -0.35
C ILE A 153 -6.52 6.73 0.65
N ASN A 154 -5.61 5.83 0.32
CA ASN A 154 -4.51 5.46 1.19
C ASN A 154 -3.64 6.66 1.56
N PHE A 155 -3.37 7.59 0.63
CA PHE A 155 -2.62 8.81 0.94
C PHE A 155 -3.39 9.76 1.87
N TRP A 156 -4.71 9.80 1.75
CA TRP A 156 -5.56 10.63 2.62
C TRP A 156 -5.56 10.15 4.08
N PHE A 157 -5.34 8.86 4.30
CA PHE A 157 -5.22 8.28 5.64
C PHE A 157 -3.82 8.48 6.27
N MET A 158 -2.81 8.89 5.50
CA MET A 158 -1.45 9.04 6.01
C MET A 158 -1.28 10.37 6.76
N PRO A 159 -0.97 10.35 8.09
CA PRO A 159 -0.77 11.59 8.85
C PRO A 159 0.42 12.44 8.37
N SER A 160 1.37 11.83 7.67
CA SER A 160 2.51 12.53 7.06
C SER A 160 2.11 13.42 5.87
N ILE A 161 0.97 13.12 5.21
CA ILE A 161 0.45 13.88 4.06
C ILE A 161 -0.74 14.75 4.50
N PHE A 162 -1.65 14.15 5.27
CA PHE A 162 -2.82 14.82 5.84
C PHE A 162 -2.78 14.66 7.37
N PRO A 163 -2.13 15.58 8.10
CA PRO A 163 -2.06 15.53 9.55
C PRO A 163 -3.45 15.33 10.17
N ALA A 164 -3.56 14.34 11.03
CA ALA A 164 -4.83 13.97 11.64
C ALA A 164 -4.61 13.25 12.97
N THR A 165 -5.52 13.49 13.93
CA THR A 165 -5.63 12.72 15.17
C THR A 165 -6.21 11.33 14.90
N ALA A 166 -6.11 10.42 15.88
CA ALA A 166 -6.74 9.10 15.79
C ALA A 166 -8.25 9.17 15.55
N GLU A 167 -8.93 10.13 16.20
CA GLU A 167 -10.37 10.37 16.02
C GLU A 167 -10.69 10.85 14.60
N GLU A 168 -9.89 11.76 14.06
CA GLU A 168 -10.08 12.24 12.67
C GLU A 168 -9.84 11.14 11.65
N ILE A 169 -8.87 10.25 11.89
CA ILE A 169 -8.63 9.07 11.04
C ILE A 169 -9.82 8.12 11.11
N HIS A 170 -10.39 7.90 12.31
CA HIS A 170 -11.61 7.12 12.47
C HIS A 170 -12.77 7.72 11.66
N ASN A 171 -13.00 9.04 11.77
CA ASN A 171 -14.05 9.73 11.04
C ASN A 171 -13.84 9.65 9.51
N LYS A 172 -12.60 9.77 9.02
CA LYS A 172 -12.26 9.55 7.62
C LYS A 172 -12.64 8.14 7.16
N PHE A 173 -12.32 7.12 7.98
CA PHE A 173 -12.63 5.73 7.66
C PHE A 173 -14.15 5.51 7.53
N ILE A 174 -14.91 5.94 8.53
CA ILE A 174 -16.38 5.86 8.52
C ILE A 174 -16.95 6.57 7.30
N PHE A 175 -16.49 7.80 7.04
CA PHE A 175 -16.91 8.59 5.87
C PHE A 175 -16.71 7.81 4.55
N VAL A 176 -15.52 7.24 4.34
CA VAL A 176 -15.23 6.50 3.10
C VAL A 176 -16.15 5.30 2.94
N ILE A 177 -16.31 4.48 3.99
CA ILE A 177 -17.15 3.28 3.94
C ILE A 177 -18.61 3.64 3.67
N GLU A 178 -19.14 4.67 4.33
CA GLU A 178 -20.51 5.13 4.09
C GLU A 178 -20.68 5.70 2.67
N ALA A 179 -19.74 6.52 2.20
CA ALA A 179 -19.78 7.09 0.86
C ALA A 179 -19.79 6.00 -0.21
N LEU A 180 -18.88 5.04 -0.12
CA LEU A 180 -18.81 3.91 -1.06
C LEU A 180 -20.07 3.04 -1.00
N SER A 181 -20.61 2.80 0.19
CA SER A 181 -21.85 2.05 0.36
C SER A 181 -23.04 2.75 -0.33
N ARG A 182 -23.18 4.07 -0.15
CA ARG A 182 -24.23 4.88 -0.81
C ARG A 182 -24.05 4.93 -2.34
N MET A 183 -22.82 4.80 -2.83
CA MET A 183 -22.52 4.70 -4.27
C MET A 183 -22.69 3.28 -4.83
N GLY A 184 -23.18 2.32 -4.05
CA GLY A 184 -23.46 0.95 -4.49
C GLY A 184 -22.30 -0.03 -4.32
N LEU A 185 -21.26 0.33 -3.54
CA LEU A 185 -20.15 -0.54 -3.14
C LEU A 185 -20.15 -0.74 -1.61
N PRO A 186 -20.99 -1.64 -1.06
CA PRO A 186 -21.10 -1.85 0.38
C PRO A 186 -19.97 -2.75 0.90
N LEU A 187 -18.79 -2.19 1.13
CA LEU A 187 -17.59 -2.94 1.55
C LEU A 187 -17.75 -3.62 2.90
N MET A 188 -18.44 -2.98 3.84
CA MET A 188 -18.64 -3.45 5.21
C MET A 188 -20.07 -3.25 5.67
N LYS A 189 -20.51 -4.02 6.67
CA LYS A 189 -21.84 -3.89 7.28
C LYS A 189 -21.69 -3.77 8.81
N GLY A 190 -22.46 -2.81 9.39
CA GLY A 190 -22.69 -2.74 10.83
C GLY A 190 -21.45 -2.76 11.71
N ASP A 191 -21.36 -3.74 12.63
CA ASP A 191 -20.30 -3.81 13.64
C ASP A 191 -18.91 -4.13 13.08
N ASP A 192 -18.83 -4.78 11.92
CA ASP A 192 -17.53 -5.04 11.25
C ASP A 192 -16.79 -3.72 10.95
N MET A 193 -17.53 -2.65 10.67
CA MET A 193 -16.98 -1.33 10.36
C MET A 193 -16.25 -0.72 11.56
N LYS A 194 -16.81 -0.86 12.78
CA LYS A 194 -16.20 -0.34 14.01
C LYS A 194 -14.93 -1.12 14.36
N VAL A 195 -15.01 -2.45 14.32
CA VAL A 195 -13.87 -3.32 14.61
C VAL A 195 -12.70 -3.06 13.66
N MET A 196 -12.99 -2.88 12.36
CA MET A 196 -11.94 -2.58 11.38
C MET A 196 -11.38 -1.17 11.53
N ALA A 197 -12.20 -0.18 11.86
CA ALA A 197 -11.74 1.18 12.14
C ALA A 197 -10.80 1.21 13.34
N GLU A 198 -11.15 0.55 14.45
CA GLU A 198 -10.31 0.47 15.65
C GLU A 198 -8.98 -0.24 15.37
N LYS A 199 -9.00 -1.35 14.62
CA LYS A 199 -7.79 -2.04 14.22
C LYS A 199 -6.90 -1.16 13.34
N PHE A 200 -7.48 -0.49 12.34
CA PHE A 200 -6.76 0.40 11.43
C PHE A 200 -6.08 1.56 12.19
N ILE A 201 -6.79 2.17 13.15
CA ILE A 201 -6.23 3.22 14.01
C ILE A 201 -5.09 2.69 14.86
N LYS A 202 -5.26 1.51 15.47
CA LYS A 202 -4.22 0.89 16.27
C LYS A 202 -2.94 0.65 15.45
N ASP A 203 -3.08 0.17 14.24
CA ASP A 203 -1.95 -0.08 13.34
C ASP A 203 -1.22 1.21 12.93
N ILE A 204 -1.94 2.34 12.81
CA ILE A 204 -1.35 3.66 12.48
C ILE A 204 -0.79 4.38 13.72
N SER A 205 -1.42 4.21 14.91
CA SER A 205 -1.09 4.96 16.14
C SER A 205 0.04 4.33 16.96
N LEU A 206 0.45 3.11 16.69
CA LEU A 206 1.46 2.38 17.48
C LEU A 206 2.91 2.71 17.10
N LYS A 207 3.15 3.73 16.27
CA LYS A 207 4.49 4.20 15.88
C LYS A 207 4.51 5.72 15.68
#